data_97ac5e12c8f6b55bac46558005948f33
#
_entry.id   97ac5e12c8f6b55bac46558005948f33
#
_cell.length_a   1.000
_cell.length_b   1.000
_cell.length_c   1.000
_cell.angle_alpha   90.00
_cell.angle_beta   90.00
_cell.angle_gamma   90.00
#
_symmetry.space_group_name_H-M   'P 1'
#
loop_
_entity.id
_entity.type
_entity.pdbx_description
1 polymer ?
#
loop_
_entity_poly.entity_id
_entity_poly.type
_entity_poly.pdbx_seq_one_letter_code
_entity_poly.pdbx_strand_id
1 'polypeptide(L)'
;MRRTPYVTSGPYAPPTAPHELTVTSADGARLYAELHGPADPAAPAVVLVHGWTCSTAFWAPVLRELATDHRVIVYDQRGHGRSAAPGPGGYSTEVLADDLEAVLEQTLEPGRRAVVAGHSMGGMTVMAAAGRPALRARAAAVVLCSTGASRLVERARVVPLRSERLRARIHRAILGARLSMGPVTPVSKRLLRYGTMGPGAAPAVVEACARIVHACPRDVRAGWAHVMSDLDLDPGIGLLTMPAAVVVGTADRLTPPEHAHAIAAALPRCTGVTELSGVGHMTPMEDPGAVSGVIRRLAAEHGVTGAGTDDDHHTVEERTT
;
A
#
# COMPACT_ATOMS: atom_id res chain seq x y z
N MET A 1 -14.69 4.15 -27.49
CA MET A 1 -14.77 3.74 -26.06
C MET A 1 -13.43 3.10 -25.70
N ARG A 2 -12.64 3.71 -24.81
CA ARG A 2 -11.46 3.04 -24.23
C ARG A 2 -12.00 1.91 -23.34
N ARG A 3 -11.61 0.65 -23.62
CA ARG A 3 -11.94 -0.48 -22.76
C ARG A 3 -11.43 -0.18 -21.35
N THR A 4 -12.28 -0.30 -20.33
CA THR A 4 -11.83 -0.22 -18.94
C THR A 4 -10.71 -1.25 -18.74
N PRO A 5 -9.56 -0.84 -18.17
CA PRO A 5 -8.43 -1.74 -17.98
C PRO A 5 -8.68 -2.80 -16.89
N TYR A 6 -9.80 -2.74 -16.18
CA TYR A 6 -10.13 -3.59 -15.04
C TYR A 6 -11.17 -4.65 -15.40
N VAL A 7 -11.29 -5.69 -14.55
CA VAL A 7 -12.44 -6.60 -14.58
C VAL A 7 -13.70 -5.81 -14.17
N THR A 8 -14.84 -6.15 -14.78
CA THR A 8 -16.08 -5.37 -14.63
C THR A 8 -17.12 -6.07 -13.75
N SER A 9 -16.82 -7.27 -13.26
CA SER A 9 -17.71 -8.06 -12.41
C SER A 9 -16.93 -8.97 -11.46
N GLY A 10 -17.60 -9.47 -10.44
CA GLY A 10 -17.03 -10.34 -9.42
C GLY A 10 -16.28 -9.59 -8.31
N PRO A 11 -15.65 -10.32 -7.37
CA PRO A 11 -15.06 -9.75 -6.16
C PRO A 11 -13.86 -8.84 -6.43
N TYR A 12 -13.21 -9.00 -7.58
CA TYR A 12 -12.02 -8.20 -7.97
C TYR A 12 -12.36 -7.00 -8.86
N ALA A 13 -13.64 -6.79 -9.20
CA ALA A 13 -14.07 -5.59 -9.89
C ALA A 13 -14.05 -4.41 -8.91
N PRO A 14 -13.47 -3.25 -9.28
CA PRO A 14 -13.55 -2.06 -8.44
C PRO A 14 -15.01 -1.72 -8.14
N PRO A 15 -15.39 -1.49 -6.86
CA PRO A 15 -16.72 -0.95 -6.57
C PRO A 15 -16.82 0.46 -7.14
N THR A 16 -18.06 0.91 -7.42
CA THR A 16 -18.30 2.31 -7.79
C THR A 16 -17.95 3.18 -6.59
N ALA A 17 -17.10 4.18 -6.79
CA ALA A 17 -16.76 5.13 -5.75
C ALA A 17 -17.94 6.06 -5.49
N PRO A 18 -18.45 6.13 -4.25
CA PRO A 18 -19.52 7.08 -3.92
C PRO A 18 -19.01 8.53 -3.95
N HIS A 19 -17.74 8.75 -3.61
CA HIS A 19 -17.10 10.06 -3.64
C HIS A 19 -15.71 9.97 -4.26
N GLU A 20 -15.50 10.70 -5.37
CA GLU A 20 -14.20 10.89 -5.99
C GLU A 20 -13.61 12.23 -5.55
N LEU A 21 -12.33 12.25 -5.23
CA LEU A 21 -11.60 13.41 -4.72
C LEU A 21 -10.37 13.68 -5.58
N THR A 22 -9.95 14.94 -5.60
CA THR A 22 -8.62 15.32 -6.10
C THR A 22 -7.83 15.88 -4.93
N VAL A 23 -6.72 15.22 -4.61
CA VAL A 23 -5.75 15.67 -3.61
C VAL A 23 -4.63 16.42 -4.34
N THR A 24 -4.20 17.56 -3.81
CA THR A 24 -3.10 18.33 -4.37
C THR A 24 -1.86 18.17 -3.50
N SER A 25 -0.80 17.57 -4.06
CA SER A 25 0.48 17.40 -3.38
C SER A 25 1.25 18.71 -3.24
N ALA A 26 2.32 18.71 -2.45
CA ALA A 26 3.12 19.90 -2.13
C ALA A 26 3.71 20.62 -3.38
N ASP A 27 4.01 19.85 -4.43
CA ASP A 27 4.51 20.38 -5.72
C ASP A 27 3.41 20.74 -6.73
N GLY A 28 2.11 20.69 -6.30
CA GLY A 28 0.95 20.95 -7.14
C GLY A 28 0.47 19.76 -7.97
N ALA A 29 1.08 18.59 -7.84
CA ALA A 29 0.62 17.38 -8.53
C ALA A 29 -0.77 16.97 -8.04
N ARG A 30 -1.62 16.56 -8.99
CA ARG A 30 -3.00 16.14 -8.69
C ARG A 30 -3.08 14.62 -8.57
N LEU A 31 -3.51 14.16 -7.42
CA LEU A 31 -3.72 12.75 -7.11
C LEU A 31 -5.21 12.45 -7.10
N TYR A 32 -5.58 11.35 -7.73
CA TYR A 32 -6.93 10.81 -7.67
C TYR A 32 -7.13 10.00 -6.40
N ALA A 33 -8.20 10.26 -5.68
CA ALA A 33 -8.58 9.51 -4.50
C ALA A 33 -10.08 9.18 -4.50
N GLU A 34 -10.45 8.15 -3.76
CA GLU A 34 -11.82 7.69 -3.56
C GLU A 34 -12.10 7.54 -2.07
N LEU A 35 -13.30 7.93 -1.64
CA LEU A 35 -13.79 7.68 -0.29
C LEU A 35 -14.98 6.71 -0.37
N HIS A 36 -14.89 5.63 0.38
CA HIS A 36 -15.89 4.57 0.46
C HIS A 36 -16.33 4.32 1.90
N GLY A 37 -17.45 3.60 2.05
CA GLY A 37 -17.97 3.17 3.34
C GLY A 37 -18.99 4.12 3.94
N PRO A 38 -19.25 4.00 5.27
CA PRO A 38 -20.27 4.79 5.94
C PRO A 38 -20.04 6.29 5.84
N ALA A 39 -21.13 7.06 5.70
CA ALA A 39 -21.08 8.51 5.78
C ALA A 39 -20.86 9.01 7.22
N ASP A 40 -21.07 8.15 8.21
CA ASP A 40 -20.85 8.46 9.63
C ASP A 40 -19.40 8.89 9.87
N PRO A 41 -19.15 10.13 10.30
CA PRO A 41 -17.82 10.60 10.61
C PRO A 41 -17.18 9.87 11.80
N ALA A 42 -17.96 9.19 12.65
CA ALA A 42 -17.45 8.38 13.76
C ALA A 42 -16.93 7.00 13.31
N ALA A 43 -17.26 6.52 12.11
CA ALA A 43 -16.78 5.25 11.62
C ALA A 43 -15.24 5.22 11.55
N PRO A 44 -14.58 4.09 11.93
CA PRO A 44 -13.13 3.97 11.86
C PRO A 44 -12.59 4.27 10.46
N ALA A 45 -11.50 5.03 10.38
CA ALA A 45 -10.90 5.41 9.10
C ALA A 45 -9.71 4.52 8.73
N VAL A 46 -9.61 4.20 7.44
CA VAL A 46 -8.51 3.41 6.86
C VAL A 46 -8.01 4.12 5.60
N VAL A 47 -6.69 4.22 5.43
CA VAL A 47 -6.06 4.70 4.20
C VAL A 47 -5.28 3.56 3.57
N LEU A 48 -5.58 3.24 2.30
CA LEU A 48 -4.98 2.13 1.57
C LEU A 48 -4.06 2.66 0.47
N VAL A 49 -2.79 2.24 0.50
CA VAL A 49 -1.73 2.67 -0.42
C VAL A 49 -1.29 1.48 -1.27
N HIS A 50 -1.54 1.54 -2.57
CA HIS A 50 -1.27 0.42 -3.49
C HIS A 50 0.22 0.29 -3.86
N GLY A 51 0.59 -0.84 -4.48
CA GLY A 51 1.94 -1.14 -4.94
C GLY A 51 2.29 -0.56 -6.32
N TRP A 52 3.55 -0.74 -6.71
CA TRP A 52 4.05 -0.45 -8.04
C TRP A 52 3.22 -1.14 -9.13
N THR A 53 2.97 -0.45 -10.23
CA THR A 53 2.13 -0.90 -11.35
C THR A 53 0.65 -1.12 -11.03
N CYS A 54 0.22 -0.82 -9.80
CA CYS A 54 -1.16 -0.98 -9.37
C CYS A 54 -1.97 0.33 -9.48
N SER A 55 -3.16 0.34 -8.93
CA SER A 55 -4.07 1.48 -8.82
C SER A 55 -5.04 1.22 -7.66
N THR A 56 -6.00 2.13 -7.42
CA THR A 56 -7.09 1.92 -6.44
C THR A 56 -7.81 0.60 -6.64
N ALA A 57 -7.93 0.14 -7.90
CA ALA A 57 -8.56 -1.14 -8.25
C ALA A 57 -7.89 -2.37 -7.61
N PHE A 58 -6.63 -2.28 -7.22
CA PHE A 58 -5.90 -3.36 -6.55
C PHE A 58 -6.51 -3.68 -5.17
N TRP A 59 -7.07 -2.69 -4.50
CA TRP A 59 -7.67 -2.85 -3.20
C TRP A 59 -9.13 -3.33 -3.24
N ALA A 60 -9.71 -3.56 -4.43
CA ALA A 60 -11.12 -3.88 -4.60
C ALA A 60 -11.67 -4.97 -3.65
N PRO A 61 -11.04 -6.14 -3.45
CA PRO A 61 -11.57 -7.14 -2.53
C PRO A 61 -11.50 -6.71 -1.06
N VAL A 62 -10.39 -6.11 -0.61
CA VAL A 62 -10.23 -5.58 0.76
C VAL A 62 -11.19 -4.40 0.99
N LEU A 63 -11.33 -3.51 0.00
CA LEU A 63 -12.25 -2.38 0.06
C LEU A 63 -13.70 -2.83 0.26
N ARG A 64 -14.14 -3.89 -0.45
CA ARG A 64 -15.49 -4.46 -0.28
C ARG A 64 -15.74 -4.95 1.13
N GLU A 65 -14.74 -5.52 1.78
CA GLU A 65 -14.87 -5.99 3.16
C GLU A 65 -14.87 -4.83 4.15
N LEU A 66 -13.93 -3.89 4.03
CA LEU A 66 -13.77 -2.81 4.98
C LEU A 66 -14.86 -1.73 4.87
N ALA A 67 -15.33 -1.43 3.66
CA ALA A 67 -16.33 -0.38 3.44
C ALA A 67 -17.71 -0.71 4.02
N THR A 68 -17.93 -1.87 4.60
CA THR A 68 -19.16 -2.20 5.33
C THR A 68 -19.29 -1.46 6.66
N ASP A 69 -18.16 -1.15 7.29
CA ASP A 69 -18.07 -0.64 8.67
C ASP A 69 -16.95 0.38 8.90
N HIS A 70 -16.10 0.62 7.89
CA HIS A 70 -14.99 1.59 7.94
C HIS A 70 -15.12 2.63 6.83
N ARG A 71 -14.69 3.86 7.11
CA ARG A 71 -14.43 4.88 6.08
C ARG A 71 -13.10 4.56 5.45
N VAL A 72 -13.10 4.20 4.17
CA VAL A 72 -11.90 3.74 3.46
C VAL A 72 -11.52 4.77 2.40
N ILE A 73 -10.34 5.34 2.54
CA ILE A 73 -9.70 6.20 1.57
C ILE A 73 -8.73 5.33 0.76
N VAL A 74 -8.87 5.33 -0.56
CA VAL A 74 -7.90 4.76 -1.48
C VAL A 74 -7.46 5.82 -2.46
N TYR A 75 -6.21 5.83 -2.88
CA TYR A 75 -5.75 6.79 -3.87
C TYR A 75 -4.78 6.14 -4.86
N ASP A 76 -4.75 6.66 -6.07
CA ASP A 76 -3.77 6.30 -7.06
C ASP A 76 -2.46 7.06 -6.77
N GLN A 77 -1.38 6.33 -6.49
CA GLN A 77 -0.07 6.94 -6.32
C GLN A 77 0.37 7.64 -7.61
N ARG A 78 1.22 8.64 -7.51
CA ARG A 78 1.69 9.47 -8.61
C ARG A 78 2.06 8.66 -9.86
N GLY A 79 1.49 9.01 -11.00
CA GLY A 79 1.67 8.37 -12.29
C GLY A 79 0.83 7.11 -12.51
N HIS A 80 0.20 6.56 -11.49
CA HIS A 80 -0.63 5.38 -11.59
C HIS A 80 -2.11 5.74 -11.78
N GLY A 81 -2.88 4.81 -12.35
CA GLY A 81 -4.31 4.94 -12.47
C GLY A 81 -4.76 6.24 -13.13
N ARG A 82 -5.41 7.09 -12.35
CA ARG A 82 -5.97 8.39 -12.75
C ARG A 82 -5.15 9.58 -12.23
N SER A 83 -4.11 9.34 -11.44
CA SER A 83 -3.21 10.38 -10.92
C SER A 83 -2.25 10.89 -11.98
N ALA A 84 -1.88 12.18 -11.87
CA ALA A 84 -0.97 12.83 -12.79
C ALA A 84 0.40 12.12 -12.82
N ALA A 85 0.95 11.98 -14.02
CA ALA A 85 2.31 11.46 -14.19
C ALA A 85 3.33 12.49 -13.65
N PRO A 86 4.41 12.02 -13.00
CA PRO A 86 5.48 12.91 -12.58
C PRO A 86 6.14 13.63 -13.77
N GLY A 87 6.51 14.87 -13.55
CA GLY A 87 7.42 15.58 -14.46
C GLY A 87 8.86 15.05 -14.37
N PRO A 88 9.79 15.64 -15.12
CA PRO A 88 11.21 15.30 -15.00
C PRO A 88 11.71 15.46 -13.57
N GLY A 89 12.39 14.43 -13.04
CA GLY A 89 12.88 14.41 -11.65
C GLY A 89 11.83 14.15 -10.57
N GLY A 90 10.55 13.93 -10.94
CA GLY A 90 9.44 13.74 -9.99
C GLY A 90 9.27 12.32 -9.46
N TYR A 91 10.29 11.46 -9.55
CA TYR A 91 10.31 10.11 -8.99
C TYR A 91 11.32 10.05 -7.86
N SER A 92 10.86 10.06 -6.62
CA SER A 92 11.68 9.87 -5.43
C SER A 92 10.84 9.39 -4.24
N THR A 93 11.50 8.93 -3.18
CA THR A 93 10.84 8.52 -1.93
C THR A 93 10.23 9.70 -1.19
N GLU A 94 10.86 10.88 -1.28
CA GLU A 94 10.37 12.14 -0.71
C GLU A 94 9.04 12.54 -1.33
N VAL A 95 8.92 12.43 -2.66
CA VAL A 95 7.69 12.73 -3.39
C VAL A 95 6.55 11.76 -2.98
N LEU A 96 6.85 10.47 -2.76
CA LEU A 96 5.84 9.53 -2.23
C LEU A 96 5.39 9.92 -0.82
N ALA A 97 6.32 10.39 0.01
CA ALA A 97 6.01 10.86 1.36
C ALA A 97 5.16 12.13 1.34
N ASP A 98 5.49 13.10 0.48
CA ASP A 98 4.71 14.34 0.29
C ASP A 98 3.28 14.04 -0.21
N ASP A 99 3.14 13.08 -1.13
CA ASP A 99 1.85 12.64 -1.65
C ASP A 99 0.98 12.00 -0.55
N LEU A 100 1.56 11.10 0.26
CA LEU A 100 0.83 10.48 1.38
C LEU A 100 0.45 11.51 2.43
N GLU A 101 1.34 12.45 2.76
CA GLU A 101 1.07 13.55 3.69
C GLU A 101 -0.15 14.37 3.20
N ALA A 102 -0.14 14.79 1.94
CA ALA A 102 -1.26 15.51 1.33
C ALA A 102 -2.58 14.72 1.37
N VAL A 103 -2.52 13.41 1.12
CA VAL A 103 -3.71 12.53 1.23
C VAL A 103 -4.24 12.52 2.65
N LEU A 104 -3.38 12.31 3.66
CA LEU A 104 -3.79 12.28 5.06
C LEU A 104 -4.39 13.61 5.54
N GLU A 105 -3.83 14.75 5.10
CA GLU A 105 -4.31 16.06 5.50
C GLU A 105 -5.62 16.47 4.83
N GLN A 106 -5.79 16.13 3.54
CA GLN A 106 -6.93 16.59 2.75
C GLN A 106 -8.12 15.63 2.78
N THR A 107 -7.94 14.37 3.23
CA THR A 107 -9.02 13.37 3.23
C THR A 107 -9.49 12.97 4.63
N LEU A 108 -8.69 13.19 5.65
CA LEU A 108 -9.06 12.96 7.04
C LEU A 108 -9.46 14.29 7.71
N GLU A 109 -10.60 14.30 8.38
CA GLU A 109 -11.06 15.44 9.15
C GLU A 109 -10.06 15.85 10.25
N PRO A 110 -10.01 17.11 10.69
CA PRO A 110 -9.13 17.55 11.76
C PRO A 110 -9.25 16.68 13.02
N GLY A 111 -8.12 16.26 13.58
CA GLY A 111 -8.05 15.39 14.76
C GLY A 111 -8.33 13.89 14.49
N ARG A 112 -8.81 13.52 13.30
CA ARG A 112 -9.07 12.11 12.96
C ARG A 112 -7.78 11.37 12.69
N ARG A 113 -7.74 10.12 13.15
CA ARG A 113 -6.64 9.18 12.88
C ARG A 113 -7.16 7.98 12.09
N ALA A 114 -6.29 7.34 11.34
CA ALA A 114 -6.61 6.19 10.51
C ALA A 114 -5.60 5.06 10.70
N VAL A 115 -5.99 3.84 10.38
CA VAL A 115 -5.02 2.79 10.05
C VAL A 115 -4.51 3.04 8.63
N VAL A 116 -3.21 3.17 8.44
CA VAL A 116 -2.59 3.34 7.12
C VAL A 116 -1.99 2.01 6.68
N ALA A 117 -2.56 1.41 5.63
CA ALA A 117 -2.10 0.12 5.11
C ALA A 117 -1.44 0.30 3.74
N GLY A 118 -0.18 -0.11 3.62
CA GLY A 118 0.60 -0.02 2.39
C GLY A 118 1.01 -1.40 1.87
N HIS A 119 0.77 -1.65 0.56
CA HIS A 119 1.21 -2.85 -0.13
C HIS A 119 2.44 -2.54 -1.00
N SER A 120 3.51 -3.32 -0.88
CA SER A 120 4.71 -3.23 -1.74
C SER A 120 5.27 -1.79 -1.76
N MET A 121 5.32 -1.10 -2.91
CA MET A 121 5.70 0.31 -2.99
C MET A 121 4.85 1.21 -2.06
N GLY A 122 3.57 0.87 -1.80
CA GLY A 122 2.76 1.57 -0.82
C GLY A 122 3.27 1.43 0.62
N GLY A 123 3.83 0.28 0.98
CA GLY A 123 4.55 0.10 2.24
C GLY A 123 5.85 0.92 2.29
N MET A 124 6.55 1.02 1.15
CA MET A 124 7.72 1.90 1.02
C MET A 124 7.34 3.38 1.17
N THR A 125 6.18 3.78 0.62
CA THR A 125 5.61 5.13 0.81
C THR A 125 5.37 5.43 2.29
N VAL A 126 4.78 4.49 3.04
CA VAL A 126 4.56 4.65 4.49
C VAL A 126 5.89 4.77 5.24
N MET A 127 6.88 3.94 4.90
CA MET A 127 8.21 4.01 5.52
C MET A 127 8.95 5.31 5.16
N ALA A 128 8.85 5.78 3.91
CA ALA A 128 9.41 7.06 3.50
C ALA A 128 8.79 8.25 4.26
N ALA A 129 7.50 8.17 4.57
CA ALA A 129 6.78 9.18 5.32
C ALA A 129 6.97 9.07 6.86
N ALA A 130 7.75 8.13 7.37
CA ALA A 130 7.86 7.84 8.82
C ALA A 130 8.21 9.07 9.68
N GLY A 131 9.04 9.98 9.16
CA GLY A 131 9.41 11.24 9.82
C GLY A 131 8.42 12.39 9.63
N ARG A 132 7.41 12.24 8.74
CA ARG A 132 6.51 13.33 8.37
C ARG A 132 5.49 13.62 9.48
N PRO A 133 5.23 14.93 9.75
CA PRO A 133 4.28 15.33 10.80
C PRO A 133 2.88 14.77 10.59
N ALA A 134 2.36 14.80 9.36
CA ALA A 134 1.01 14.30 9.09
C ALA A 134 0.89 12.78 9.35
N LEU A 135 1.85 11.95 8.95
CA LEU A 135 1.79 10.53 9.26
C LEU A 135 1.81 10.29 10.77
N ARG A 136 2.68 10.98 11.51
CA ARG A 136 2.79 10.85 12.97
C ARG A 136 1.51 11.28 13.70
N ALA A 137 0.86 12.34 13.23
CA ALA A 137 -0.37 12.85 13.81
C ALA A 137 -1.62 12.04 13.40
N ARG A 138 -1.67 11.55 12.17
CA ARG A 138 -2.85 10.96 11.56
C ARG A 138 -2.87 9.43 11.55
N ALA A 139 -1.72 8.74 11.63
CA ALA A 139 -1.71 7.29 11.71
C ALA A 139 -1.92 6.82 13.16
N ALA A 140 -3.00 6.11 13.42
CA ALA A 140 -3.23 5.40 14.67
C ALA A 140 -2.41 4.10 14.73
N ALA A 141 -2.30 3.42 13.58
CA ALA A 141 -1.47 2.25 13.37
C ALA A 141 -1.11 2.14 11.89
N VAL A 142 -0.11 1.32 11.55
CA VAL A 142 0.25 1.01 10.16
C VAL A 142 0.23 -0.50 9.90
N VAL A 143 -0.07 -0.88 8.64
CA VAL A 143 0.04 -2.25 8.15
C VAL A 143 0.95 -2.25 6.93
N LEU A 144 2.02 -3.03 6.98
CA LEU A 144 3.01 -3.15 5.92
C LEU A 144 2.86 -4.51 5.25
N CYS A 145 2.24 -4.54 4.05
CA CYS A 145 1.91 -5.77 3.33
C CYS A 145 2.92 -6.03 2.22
N SER A 146 3.58 -7.20 2.21
CA SER A 146 4.46 -7.68 1.13
C SER A 146 5.39 -6.56 0.62
N THR A 147 6.18 -5.98 1.51
CA THR A 147 7.05 -4.82 1.21
C THR A 147 8.48 -5.08 1.66
N GLY A 148 9.39 -4.20 1.28
CA GLY A 148 10.80 -4.22 1.69
C GLY A 148 11.32 -2.80 1.83
N ALA A 149 12.30 -2.58 2.69
CA ALA A 149 12.88 -1.28 2.95
C ALA A 149 14.18 -1.04 2.17
N SER A 150 14.93 -2.09 1.85
CA SER A 150 16.21 -2.01 1.14
C SER A 150 16.52 -3.31 0.39
N ARG A 151 17.56 -3.29 -0.47
CA ARG A 151 18.12 -4.48 -1.15
C ARG A 151 17.08 -5.28 -1.94
N LEU A 152 16.10 -4.62 -2.55
CA LEU A 152 14.98 -5.28 -3.22
C LEU A 152 15.44 -6.17 -4.38
N VAL A 153 16.33 -5.67 -5.24
CA VAL A 153 16.82 -6.41 -6.42
C VAL A 153 17.73 -7.57 -6.08
N GLU A 154 18.49 -7.46 -5.00
CA GLU A 154 19.39 -8.50 -4.50
C GLU A 154 18.62 -9.68 -3.91
N ARG A 155 17.60 -9.39 -3.11
CA ARG A 155 16.83 -10.41 -2.38
C ARG A 155 15.70 -11.01 -3.19
N ALA A 156 15.19 -10.32 -4.22
CA ALA A 156 14.14 -10.88 -5.08
C ALA A 156 14.53 -12.25 -5.67
N ARG A 157 13.55 -13.17 -5.77
CA ARG A 157 13.72 -14.58 -6.17
C ARG A 157 12.98 -14.93 -7.46
N VAL A 158 12.60 -13.92 -8.25
CA VAL A 158 11.86 -14.12 -9.51
C VAL A 158 12.71 -14.85 -10.55
N VAL A 159 14.00 -14.51 -10.62
CA VAL A 159 14.95 -15.19 -11.51
C VAL A 159 15.61 -16.33 -10.75
N PRO A 160 15.48 -17.61 -11.19
CA PRO A 160 15.97 -18.78 -10.47
C PRO A 160 17.48 -19.01 -10.67
N LEU A 161 18.29 -18.04 -10.30
CA LEU A 161 19.75 -18.12 -10.37
C LEU A 161 20.36 -18.15 -8.96
N ARG A 162 21.38 -19.01 -8.78
CA ARG A 162 22.10 -19.11 -7.50
C ARG A 162 23.01 -17.92 -7.23
N SER A 163 23.61 -17.33 -8.27
CA SER A 163 24.48 -16.17 -8.14
C SER A 163 23.67 -14.90 -7.86
N GLU A 164 23.77 -14.37 -6.65
CA GLU A 164 23.08 -13.14 -6.25
C GLU A 164 23.46 -11.94 -7.12
N ARG A 165 24.75 -11.79 -7.45
CA ARG A 165 25.22 -10.67 -8.30
C ARG A 165 24.61 -10.74 -9.71
N LEU A 166 24.54 -11.91 -10.32
CA LEU A 166 23.98 -12.09 -11.65
C LEU A 166 22.46 -11.90 -11.61
N ARG A 167 21.80 -12.45 -10.58
CA ARG A 167 20.36 -12.28 -10.34
C ARG A 167 19.99 -10.81 -10.19
N ALA A 168 20.72 -10.05 -9.36
CA ALA A 168 20.49 -8.62 -9.17
C ALA A 168 20.68 -7.81 -10.47
N ARG A 169 21.72 -8.13 -11.27
CA ARG A 169 21.92 -7.48 -12.58
C ARG A 169 20.74 -7.73 -13.53
N ILE A 170 20.23 -8.95 -13.59
CA ILE A 170 19.09 -9.31 -14.43
C ILE A 170 17.81 -8.62 -13.91
N HIS A 171 17.60 -8.61 -12.60
CA HIS A 171 16.44 -7.89 -12.01
C HIS A 171 16.49 -6.40 -12.35
N ARG A 172 17.63 -5.73 -12.20
CA ARG A 172 17.78 -4.32 -12.58
C ARG A 172 17.49 -4.09 -14.07
N ALA A 173 17.98 -4.96 -14.93
CA ALA A 173 17.74 -4.87 -16.36
C ALA A 173 16.26 -5.05 -16.72
N ILE A 174 15.57 -6.01 -16.09
CA ILE A 174 14.12 -6.25 -16.29
C ILE A 174 13.29 -5.08 -15.76
N LEU A 175 13.57 -4.61 -14.54
CA LEU A 175 12.85 -3.51 -13.91
C LEU A 175 13.00 -2.20 -14.68
N GLY A 176 14.22 -1.86 -15.10
CA GLY A 176 14.52 -0.64 -15.87
C GLY A 176 14.08 -0.69 -17.34
N ALA A 177 13.61 -1.85 -17.83
CA ALA A 177 13.19 -1.98 -19.21
C ALA A 177 11.93 -1.16 -19.53
N ARG A 178 12.04 -0.22 -20.46
CA ARG A 178 10.94 0.61 -20.97
C ARG A 178 10.11 -0.11 -22.06
N LEU A 179 10.03 -1.44 -21.98
CA LEU A 179 9.27 -2.23 -22.94
C LEU A 179 7.78 -2.14 -22.61
N SER A 180 6.94 -2.04 -23.65
CA SER A 180 5.50 -2.18 -23.46
C SER A 180 5.19 -3.62 -23.03
N MET A 181 4.31 -3.79 -22.04
CA MET A 181 3.84 -5.13 -21.64
C MET A 181 2.87 -5.74 -22.67
N GLY A 182 2.43 -4.95 -23.66
CA GLY A 182 1.48 -5.39 -24.66
C GLY A 182 0.11 -5.77 -24.08
N PRO A 183 -0.72 -6.51 -24.84
CA PRO A 183 -2.02 -6.97 -24.35
C PRO A 183 -1.87 -8.07 -23.29
N VAL A 184 -2.89 -8.22 -22.46
CA VAL A 184 -2.98 -9.36 -21.52
C VAL A 184 -3.17 -10.64 -22.32
N THR A 185 -2.22 -11.57 -22.23
CA THR A 185 -2.20 -12.86 -22.92
C THR A 185 -2.07 -14.01 -21.93
N PRO A 186 -2.38 -15.26 -22.30
CA PRO A 186 -2.12 -16.42 -21.45
C PRO A 186 -0.66 -16.51 -20.98
N VAL A 187 0.29 -16.16 -21.85
CA VAL A 187 1.73 -16.17 -21.51
C VAL A 187 2.06 -15.09 -20.48
N SER A 188 1.62 -13.84 -20.72
CA SER A 188 1.88 -12.75 -19.75
C SER A 188 1.24 -13.03 -18.38
N LYS A 189 0.04 -13.61 -18.35
CA LYS A 189 -0.61 -14.06 -17.10
C LYS A 189 0.19 -15.14 -16.38
N ARG A 190 0.72 -16.12 -17.10
CA ARG A 190 1.56 -17.17 -16.52
C ARG A 190 2.86 -16.61 -15.93
N LEU A 191 3.51 -15.69 -16.64
CA LEU A 191 4.73 -15.01 -16.18
C LEU A 191 4.44 -14.16 -14.93
N LEU A 192 3.37 -13.37 -14.96
CA LEU A 192 2.94 -12.55 -13.82
C LEU A 192 2.65 -13.43 -12.59
N ARG A 193 1.82 -14.46 -12.77
CA ARG A 193 1.51 -15.43 -11.69
C ARG A 193 2.79 -16.01 -11.08
N TYR A 194 3.72 -16.46 -11.93
CA TYR A 194 4.99 -17.03 -11.47
C TYR A 194 5.80 -16.01 -10.64
N GLY A 195 5.89 -14.76 -11.11
CA GLY A 195 6.73 -13.74 -10.47
C GLY A 195 6.13 -13.14 -9.21
N THR A 196 4.78 -13.07 -9.13
CA THR A 196 4.11 -12.23 -8.13
C THR A 196 3.08 -12.95 -7.26
N MET A 197 2.69 -14.17 -7.58
CA MET A 197 1.60 -14.86 -6.87
C MET A 197 2.04 -16.21 -6.34
N GLY A 198 1.29 -16.68 -5.35
CA GLY A 198 1.43 -18.03 -4.83
C GLY A 198 0.97 -19.10 -5.82
N PRO A 199 1.39 -20.37 -5.61
CA PRO A 199 1.02 -21.47 -6.50
C PRO A 199 -0.49 -21.75 -6.51
N GLY A 200 -1.19 -21.38 -5.44
CA GLY A 200 -2.65 -21.56 -5.29
C GLY A 200 -3.50 -20.43 -5.86
N ALA A 201 -2.90 -19.35 -6.40
CA ALA A 201 -3.65 -18.19 -6.88
C ALA A 201 -4.71 -18.56 -7.92
N ALA A 202 -5.97 -18.19 -7.64
CA ALA A 202 -7.11 -18.49 -8.51
C ALA A 202 -7.00 -17.76 -9.86
N PRO A 203 -7.52 -18.34 -10.97
CA PRO A 203 -7.47 -17.68 -12.28
C PRO A 203 -8.09 -16.29 -12.31
N ALA A 204 -9.12 -16.03 -11.51
CA ALA A 204 -9.76 -14.72 -11.42
C ALA A 204 -8.84 -13.64 -10.81
N VAL A 205 -8.05 -14.00 -9.79
CA VAL A 205 -7.01 -13.12 -9.20
C VAL A 205 -5.95 -12.79 -10.24
N VAL A 206 -5.47 -13.81 -10.95
CA VAL A 206 -4.44 -13.65 -12.00
C VAL A 206 -4.93 -12.73 -13.11
N GLU A 207 -6.18 -12.89 -13.56
CA GLU A 207 -6.79 -12.04 -14.59
C GLU A 207 -6.90 -10.59 -14.11
N ALA A 208 -7.41 -10.37 -12.90
CA ALA A 208 -7.58 -9.03 -12.34
C ALA A 208 -6.23 -8.31 -12.19
N CYS A 209 -5.26 -8.97 -11.57
CA CYS A 209 -3.91 -8.40 -11.40
C CYS A 209 -3.22 -8.15 -12.75
N ALA A 210 -3.36 -9.06 -13.73
CA ALA A 210 -2.76 -8.86 -15.03
C ALA A 210 -3.32 -7.62 -15.74
N ARG A 211 -4.63 -7.38 -15.66
CA ARG A 211 -5.25 -6.17 -16.22
C ARG A 211 -4.76 -4.90 -15.56
N ILE A 212 -4.68 -4.90 -14.22
CA ILE A 212 -4.18 -3.76 -13.43
C ILE A 212 -2.72 -3.44 -13.83
N VAL A 213 -1.84 -4.44 -13.78
CA VAL A 213 -0.41 -4.28 -14.04
C VAL A 213 -0.14 -3.83 -15.49
N HIS A 214 -0.86 -4.40 -16.46
CA HIS A 214 -0.70 -4.03 -17.88
C HIS A 214 -1.25 -2.63 -18.20
N ALA A 215 -2.11 -2.07 -17.37
CA ALA A 215 -2.63 -0.71 -17.51
C ALA A 215 -1.61 0.37 -17.14
N CYS A 216 -0.59 0.03 -16.34
CA CYS A 216 0.41 0.99 -15.90
C CYS A 216 1.26 1.50 -17.09
N PRO A 217 1.38 2.83 -17.29
CA PRO A 217 2.21 3.39 -18.34
C PRO A 217 3.68 2.97 -18.21
N ARG A 218 4.31 2.64 -19.34
CA ARG A 218 5.69 2.13 -19.37
C ARG A 218 6.71 3.07 -18.73
N ASP A 219 6.55 4.38 -18.94
CA ASP A 219 7.50 5.38 -18.44
C ASP A 219 7.34 5.57 -16.91
N VAL A 220 6.12 5.51 -16.40
CA VAL A 220 5.82 5.49 -14.96
C VAL A 220 6.40 4.24 -14.32
N ARG A 221 6.19 3.07 -14.95
CA ARG A 221 6.74 1.80 -14.48
C ARG A 221 8.26 1.85 -14.39
N ALA A 222 8.94 2.33 -15.43
CA ALA A 222 10.40 2.42 -15.46
C ALA A 222 10.94 3.48 -14.47
N GLY A 223 10.26 4.63 -14.33
CA GLY A 223 10.64 5.67 -13.38
C GLY A 223 10.65 5.17 -11.94
N TRP A 224 9.56 4.59 -11.48
CA TRP A 224 9.49 4.01 -10.13
C TRP A 224 10.40 2.80 -9.93
N ALA A 225 10.59 1.96 -10.96
CA ALA A 225 11.53 0.85 -10.90
C ALA A 225 12.97 1.32 -10.62
N HIS A 226 13.36 2.46 -11.19
CA HIS A 226 14.67 3.06 -10.94
C HIS A 226 14.83 3.46 -9.48
N VAL A 227 13.84 4.18 -8.91
CA VAL A 227 13.83 4.54 -7.48
C VAL A 227 13.93 3.30 -6.59
N MET A 228 13.11 2.27 -6.87
CA MET A 228 13.12 1.03 -6.08
C MET A 228 14.42 0.22 -6.21
N SER A 229 15.16 0.34 -7.31
CA SER A 229 16.42 -0.39 -7.50
C SER A 229 17.52 0.03 -6.54
N ASP A 230 17.50 1.28 -6.10
CA ASP A 230 18.51 1.87 -5.21
C ASP A 230 17.90 2.27 -3.85
N LEU A 231 16.72 1.73 -3.54
CA LEU A 231 15.97 2.05 -2.33
C LEU A 231 16.74 1.65 -1.06
N ASP A 232 16.85 2.60 -0.12
CA ASP A 232 17.28 2.37 1.25
C ASP A 232 16.44 3.22 2.22
N LEU A 233 15.47 2.57 2.86
CA LEU A 233 14.60 3.16 3.87
C LEU A 233 14.89 2.58 5.28
N ASP A 234 15.88 1.70 5.42
CA ASP A 234 16.24 1.08 6.70
C ASP A 234 16.46 2.14 7.81
N PRO A 235 17.15 3.28 7.56
CA PRO A 235 17.35 4.30 8.60
C PRO A 235 16.05 4.94 9.10
N GLY A 236 15.00 4.95 8.27
CA GLY A 236 13.71 5.58 8.59
C GLY A 236 12.74 4.71 9.37
N ILE A 237 12.91 3.36 9.38
CA ILE A 237 11.95 2.44 10.01
C ILE A 237 11.75 2.75 11.50
N GLY A 238 12.82 3.09 12.21
CA GLY A 238 12.79 3.46 13.63
C GLY A 238 11.93 4.71 13.94
N LEU A 239 11.56 5.50 12.95
CA LEU A 239 10.68 6.67 13.10
C LEU A 239 9.18 6.29 13.05
N LEU A 240 8.81 5.07 12.66
CA LEU A 240 7.45 4.55 12.74
C LEU A 240 7.11 4.19 14.19
N THR A 241 6.82 5.20 15.00
CA THR A 241 6.58 5.05 16.44
C THR A 241 5.17 4.61 16.79
N MET A 242 4.22 4.63 15.84
CA MET A 242 2.89 4.07 16.03
C MET A 242 2.93 2.53 15.97
N PRO A 243 1.90 1.83 16.50
CA PRO A 243 1.76 0.39 16.35
C PRO A 243 1.82 -0.04 14.89
N ALA A 244 2.60 -1.08 14.57
CA ALA A 244 2.82 -1.53 13.22
C ALA A 244 2.71 -3.05 13.11
N ALA A 245 1.89 -3.54 12.18
CA ALA A 245 1.82 -4.95 11.80
C ALA A 245 2.45 -5.17 10.43
N VAL A 246 3.06 -6.33 10.25
CA VAL A 246 3.64 -6.75 8.98
C VAL A 246 2.89 -7.98 8.46
N VAL A 247 2.53 -7.98 7.17
CA VAL A 247 1.85 -9.10 6.50
C VAL A 247 2.72 -9.52 5.30
N VAL A 248 2.96 -10.82 5.15
CA VAL A 248 3.75 -11.35 4.05
C VAL A 248 3.25 -12.71 3.59
N GLY A 249 3.28 -12.95 2.28
CA GLY A 249 3.04 -14.27 1.73
C GLY A 249 4.31 -15.13 1.77
N THR A 250 4.21 -16.39 2.22
CA THR A 250 5.37 -17.29 2.32
C THR A 250 5.96 -17.66 0.95
N ALA A 251 5.18 -17.49 -0.14
CA ALA A 251 5.60 -17.72 -1.51
C ALA A 251 5.97 -16.43 -2.26
N ASP A 252 6.11 -15.29 -1.57
CA ASP A 252 6.52 -14.02 -2.18
C ASP A 252 7.94 -14.12 -2.74
N ARG A 253 8.08 -13.87 -4.05
CA ARG A 253 9.36 -13.87 -4.76
C ARG A 253 9.93 -12.48 -5.03
N LEU A 254 9.11 -11.42 -4.86
CA LEU A 254 9.55 -10.03 -5.04
C LEU A 254 10.12 -9.46 -3.76
N THR A 255 9.38 -9.56 -2.68
CA THR A 255 9.80 -9.19 -1.32
C THR A 255 9.65 -10.40 -0.39
N PRO A 256 10.58 -11.38 -0.49
CA PRO A 256 10.50 -12.60 0.31
C PRO A 256 10.39 -12.34 1.81
N PRO A 257 9.92 -13.32 2.62
CA PRO A 257 9.64 -13.15 4.06
C PRO A 257 10.78 -12.52 4.87
N GLU A 258 12.02 -12.65 4.41
CA GLU A 258 13.18 -12.03 5.07
C GLU A 258 13.10 -10.49 5.12
N HIS A 259 12.40 -9.85 4.16
CA HIS A 259 12.13 -8.41 4.23
C HIS A 259 11.16 -8.08 5.35
N ALA A 260 10.08 -8.86 5.48
CA ALA A 260 9.09 -8.68 6.54
C ALA A 260 9.72 -8.84 7.93
N HIS A 261 10.55 -9.87 8.12
CA HIS A 261 11.25 -10.08 9.39
C HIS A 261 12.25 -8.96 9.69
N ALA A 262 13.00 -8.48 8.69
CA ALA A 262 13.93 -7.37 8.87
C ALA A 262 13.19 -6.07 9.28
N ILE A 263 12.08 -5.76 8.62
CA ILE A 263 11.24 -4.61 8.97
C ILE A 263 10.68 -4.78 10.39
N ALA A 264 10.10 -5.94 10.71
CA ALA A 264 9.53 -6.20 12.03
C ALA A 264 10.54 -6.06 13.16
N ALA A 265 11.79 -6.50 12.94
CA ALA A 265 12.88 -6.37 13.91
C ALA A 265 13.33 -4.91 14.12
N ALA A 266 13.16 -4.04 13.11
CA ALA A 266 13.55 -2.63 13.17
C ALA A 266 12.41 -1.70 13.68
N LEU A 267 11.15 -2.16 13.67
CA LEU A 267 9.99 -1.39 14.12
C LEU A 267 9.98 -1.24 15.65
N PRO A 268 9.87 0.01 16.19
CA PRO A 268 9.82 0.23 17.64
C PRO A 268 8.62 -0.42 18.33
N ARG A 269 7.50 -0.52 17.62
CA ARG A 269 6.22 -1.05 18.14
C ARG A 269 5.61 -2.04 17.17
N CYS A 270 6.36 -3.10 16.82
CA CYS A 270 5.85 -4.20 16.01
C CYS A 270 4.79 -5.00 16.80
N THR A 271 3.56 -5.05 16.27
CA THR A 271 2.45 -5.81 16.87
C THR A 271 2.39 -7.27 16.37
N GLY A 272 3.27 -7.64 15.45
CA GLY A 272 3.44 -8.99 14.94
C GLY A 272 3.66 -9.08 13.43
N VAL A 273 4.09 -10.25 12.99
CA VAL A 273 4.22 -10.63 11.58
C VAL A 273 3.17 -11.71 11.28
N THR A 274 2.33 -11.45 10.28
CA THR A 274 1.36 -12.44 9.77
C THR A 274 1.90 -13.04 8.49
N GLU A 275 2.29 -14.32 8.54
CA GLU A 275 2.73 -15.08 7.37
C GLU A 275 1.56 -15.84 6.77
N LEU A 276 1.25 -15.56 5.49
CA LEU A 276 0.17 -16.19 4.75
C LEU A 276 0.72 -17.38 3.96
N SER A 277 0.39 -18.59 4.40
CA SER A 277 0.91 -19.83 3.83
C SER A 277 0.52 -20.00 2.36
N GLY A 278 1.50 -20.19 1.47
CA GLY A 278 1.30 -20.39 0.05
C GLY A 278 0.85 -19.17 -0.75
N VAL A 279 0.65 -18.01 -0.10
CA VAL A 279 0.31 -16.74 -0.73
C VAL A 279 1.59 -16.09 -1.29
N GLY A 280 1.49 -15.40 -2.42
CA GLY A 280 2.59 -14.68 -3.05
C GLY A 280 2.69 -13.22 -2.62
N HIS A 281 3.14 -12.37 -3.55
CA HIS A 281 3.32 -10.95 -3.34
C HIS A 281 2.01 -10.16 -3.29
N MET A 282 0.97 -10.63 -3.99
CA MET A 282 -0.30 -9.91 -4.12
C MET A 282 -1.25 -10.18 -2.95
N THR A 283 -0.74 -10.12 -1.70
CA THR A 283 -1.46 -10.50 -0.48
C THR A 283 -2.87 -9.91 -0.37
N PRO A 284 -3.16 -8.60 -0.66
CA PRO A 284 -4.51 -8.05 -0.61
C PRO A 284 -5.47 -8.64 -1.66
N MET A 285 -4.94 -9.22 -2.73
CA MET A 285 -5.73 -9.85 -3.79
C MET A 285 -5.86 -11.37 -3.60
N GLU A 286 -4.83 -12.00 -3.04
CA GLU A 286 -4.78 -13.46 -2.87
C GLU A 286 -5.50 -13.91 -1.59
N ASP A 287 -5.39 -13.11 -0.51
CA ASP A 287 -6.05 -13.34 0.78
C ASP A 287 -6.56 -12.03 1.39
N PRO A 288 -7.62 -11.43 0.81
CA PRO A 288 -8.17 -10.16 1.29
C PRO A 288 -8.68 -10.25 2.72
N GLY A 289 -9.25 -11.40 3.13
CA GLY A 289 -9.79 -11.60 4.47
C GLY A 289 -8.73 -11.52 5.56
N ALA A 290 -7.56 -12.12 5.33
CA ALA A 290 -6.44 -12.01 6.27
C ALA A 290 -5.94 -10.57 6.40
N VAL A 291 -5.81 -9.85 5.28
CA VAL A 291 -5.36 -8.44 5.29
C VAL A 291 -6.39 -7.55 5.96
N SER A 292 -7.68 -7.67 5.64
CA SER A 292 -8.77 -6.92 6.27
C SER A 292 -8.85 -7.21 7.77
N GLY A 293 -8.64 -8.47 8.17
CA GLY A 293 -8.64 -8.89 9.56
C GLY A 293 -7.54 -8.20 10.38
N VAL A 294 -6.32 -8.09 9.83
CA VAL A 294 -5.22 -7.34 10.48
C VAL A 294 -5.56 -5.86 10.60
N ILE A 295 -6.11 -5.24 9.56
CA ILE A 295 -6.52 -3.83 9.56
C ILE A 295 -7.60 -3.59 10.63
N ARG A 296 -8.67 -4.42 10.67
CA ARG A 296 -9.76 -4.31 11.65
C ARG A 296 -9.25 -4.45 13.09
N ARG A 297 -8.38 -5.42 13.33
CA ARG A 297 -7.78 -5.63 14.63
C ARG A 297 -7.04 -4.38 15.11
N LEU A 298 -6.18 -3.80 14.27
CA LEU A 298 -5.46 -2.58 14.64
C LEU A 298 -6.39 -1.36 14.81
N ALA A 299 -7.44 -1.25 14.01
CA ALA A 299 -8.43 -0.19 14.16
C ALA A 299 -9.16 -0.28 15.51
N ALA A 300 -9.53 -1.48 15.93
CA ALA A 300 -10.17 -1.72 17.21
C ALA A 300 -9.24 -1.51 18.41
N GLU A 301 -7.99 -1.99 18.33
CA GLU A 301 -7.01 -1.92 19.42
C GLU A 301 -6.48 -0.51 19.67
N HIS A 302 -6.47 0.35 18.62
CA HIS A 302 -5.81 1.67 18.70
C HIS A 302 -6.77 2.85 18.51
N GLY A 303 -8.06 2.62 18.78
CA GLY A 303 -9.04 3.67 18.97
C GLY A 303 -9.23 4.58 17.76
N VAL A 304 -9.41 4.00 16.55
CA VAL A 304 -9.77 4.78 15.35
C VAL A 304 -11.26 5.19 15.39
N THR A 305 -11.90 5.06 16.55
CA THR A 305 -13.26 5.57 16.83
C THR A 305 -13.24 7.08 17.05
N GLY A 306 -14.32 7.75 16.71
CA GLY A 306 -14.47 9.21 16.77
C GLY A 306 -14.05 9.84 18.10
N ALA A 307 -13.72 11.12 18.02
CA ALA A 307 -13.17 11.94 19.09
C ALA A 307 -13.69 11.56 20.49
N GLY A 308 -12.78 11.01 21.32
CA GLY A 308 -13.03 10.88 22.73
C GLY A 308 -13.27 12.26 23.32
N THR A 309 -14.41 12.43 23.97
CA THR A 309 -14.62 13.52 24.91
C THR A 309 -13.54 13.40 25.97
N ASP A 310 -12.60 14.35 25.97
CA ASP A 310 -11.73 14.58 27.13
C ASP A 310 -12.64 15.00 28.29
N ASP A 311 -13.05 14.01 29.08
CA ASP A 311 -13.62 14.22 30.42
C ASP A 311 -12.46 14.44 31.39
N ASP A 312 -11.83 15.61 31.30
CA ASP A 312 -11.02 16.16 32.38
C ASP A 312 -11.95 16.77 33.45
N HIS A 313 -12.60 15.90 34.20
CA HIS A 313 -13.15 16.28 35.46
C HIS A 313 -12.02 16.44 36.50
N HIS A 314 -11.35 17.58 36.49
CA HIS A 314 -10.66 18.10 37.64
C HIS A 314 -11.69 18.57 38.65
N THR A 315 -12.08 17.69 39.55
CA THR A 315 -12.75 18.05 40.80
C THR A 315 -11.74 18.77 41.69
N VAL A 316 -11.82 20.09 41.73
CA VAL A 316 -11.19 20.91 42.74
C VAL A 316 -12.01 20.74 44.03
N GLU A 317 -11.51 19.96 45.01
CA GLU A 317 -12.00 20.00 46.38
C GLU A 317 -11.55 21.31 47.02
N GLU A 318 -12.46 22.27 47.16
CA GLU A 318 -12.34 23.36 48.13
C GLU A 318 -12.34 22.78 49.55
N ARG A 319 -11.24 22.82 50.23
CA ARG A 319 -11.22 22.71 51.70
C ARG A 319 -11.34 24.09 52.29
N THR A 320 -12.54 24.35 52.83
CA THR A 320 -12.82 25.46 53.76
C THR A 320 -12.40 25.03 55.17
N THR A 321 -11.48 25.71 55.76
CA THR A 321 -11.45 26.13 57.21
C THR A 321 -10.38 27.19 57.39
#